data_067fc1b8873a0980d38b197e9b05f640
#
_entry.id   067fc1b8873a0980d38b197e9b05f640
#
_cell.length_a   1.000
_cell.length_b   1.000
_cell.length_c   1.000
_cell.angle_alpha   90.00
_cell.angle_beta   90.00
_cell.angle_gamma   90.00
#
_symmetry.space_group_name_H-M   'P 1'
#
loop_
_entity.id
_entity.type
_entity.pdbx_description
1 polymer ?
#
loop_
_entity_poly.entity_id
_entity_poly.type
_entity_poly.pdbx_seq_one_letter_code
_entity_poly.pdbx_strand_id
1 'polypeptide(L)'
;MARRSTDANDYQFVPRPLAAMSKSFRDGFEIEPHHHARDQLVYAVTGVMRVRTADEAWIVPPDRAVYLPARTVHSISIRGQVEMRTLYISRDASDDLPVTPTVLEVSALLRELVLAMVEEPVIYDERGRAGAVAFLILAEIARAQRLSLVIPMPHDPRLLRVCNALLADPASRLTLDSWVDTAGASSRTLARLFESELGMSFAAWRQRVRFHNALEAIEIGRAS
;
A
#
# COMPACT_ATOMS: atom_id res chain seq x y z
N MET A 1 -2.73 -3.93 30.92
CA MET A 1 -2.46 -4.57 29.61
C MET A 1 -1.05 -4.20 29.17
N ALA A 2 -0.20 -5.16 28.83
CA ALA A 2 1.13 -4.88 28.30
C ALA A 2 0.97 -4.11 26.97
N ARG A 3 1.75 -3.02 26.82
CA ARG A 3 1.74 -2.21 25.60
C ARG A 3 2.25 -3.09 24.45
N ARG A 4 1.48 -3.26 23.39
CA ARG A 4 1.89 -4.03 22.22
C ARG A 4 3.04 -3.34 21.50
N SER A 5 3.94 -4.15 20.93
CA SER A 5 5.02 -3.62 20.13
C SER A 5 4.51 -2.87 18.90
N THR A 6 5.19 -1.78 18.56
CA THR A 6 5.02 -1.06 17.29
C THR A 6 6.22 -1.28 16.35
N ASP A 7 7.10 -2.22 16.70
CA ASP A 7 8.22 -2.67 15.87
C ASP A 7 7.77 -3.88 15.03
N ALA A 8 7.86 -3.73 13.72
CA ALA A 8 7.51 -4.77 12.75
C ALA A 8 8.32 -6.06 12.94
N ASN A 9 9.56 -5.97 13.44
CA ASN A 9 10.44 -7.11 13.62
C ASN A 9 9.90 -8.12 14.65
N ASP A 10 9.17 -7.66 15.65
CA ASP A 10 8.60 -8.52 16.71
C ASP A 10 7.51 -9.46 16.19
N TYR A 11 7.02 -9.21 14.96
CA TYR A 11 5.94 -9.97 14.33
C TYR A 11 6.42 -10.95 13.24
N GLN A 12 7.70 -10.90 12.85
CA GLN A 12 8.20 -11.66 11.71
C GLN A 12 8.35 -13.16 11.98
N PHE A 13 8.63 -13.53 13.23
CA PHE A 13 8.93 -14.92 13.63
C PHE A 13 7.93 -15.48 14.63
N VAL A 14 6.75 -14.89 14.72
CA VAL A 14 5.65 -15.36 15.58
C VAL A 14 5.18 -16.74 15.09
N PRO A 15 5.09 -17.78 15.96
CA PRO A 15 4.63 -19.12 15.56
C PRO A 15 3.10 -19.17 15.45
N ARG A 16 2.54 -18.32 14.61
CA ARG A 16 1.10 -18.23 14.27
C ARG A 16 0.96 -17.93 12.79
N PRO A 17 -0.10 -18.41 12.12
CA PRO A 17 -0.33 -18.15 10.70
C PRO A 17 -0.47 -16.66 10.40
N LEU A 18 -0.95 -15.85 11.36
CA LEU A 18 -1.17 -14.43 11.20
C LEU A 18 -0.82 -13.70 12.50
N ALA A 19 -0.23 -12.52 12.40
CA ALA A 19 0.02 -11.60 13.52
C ALA A 19 -0.39 -10.18 13.12
N ALA A 20 -1.07 -9.45 14.02
CA ALA A 20 -1.60 -8.11 13.76
C ALA A 20 -0.88 -7.06 14.58
N MET A 21 -0.55 -5.93 13.95
CA MET A 21 0.06 -4.76 14.57
C MET A 21 -0.78 -3.51 14.29
N SER A 22 -0.93 -2.65 15.29
CA SER A 22 -1.54 -1.33 15.15
C SER A 22 -0.51 -0.24 15.37
N LYS A 23 -0.56 0.80 14.54
CA LYS A 23 0.33 1.96 14.64
C LYS A 23 -0.36 3.21 14.11
N SER A 24 -0.23 4.32 14.82
CA SER A 24 -0.75 5.62 14.41
C SER A 24 0.37 6.49 13.88
N PHE A 25 0.09 7.24 12.83
CA PHE A 25 1.05 8.13 12.19
C PHE A 25 0.45 9.52 12.00
N ARG A 26 1.31 10.53 12.06
CA ARG A 26 0.95 11.92 11.74
C ARG A 26 1.16 12.20 10.26
N ASP A 27 0.50 13.23 9.76
CA ASP A 27 0.70 13.72 8.40
C ASP A 27 2.17 13.96 8.06
N GLY A 28 2.56 13.62 6.84
CA GLY A 28 3.90 13.79 6.32
C GLY A 28 4.92 12.77 6.83
N PHE A 29 4.51 11.76 7.62
CA PHE A 29 5.44 10.72 8.04
C PHE A 29 5.80 9.80 6.86
N GLU A 30 7.09 9.44 6.76
CA GLU A 30 7.62 8.55 5.73
C GLU A 30 8.18 7.28 6.40
N ILE A 31 7.83 6.13 5.88
CA ILE A 31 8.45 4.84 6.21
C ILE A 31 9.36 4.50 5.04
N GLU A 32 10.66 4.57 5.30
CA GLU A 32 11.71 4.32 4.33
C GLU A 32 11.61 2.93 3.67
N PRO A 33 12.23 2.73 2.50
CA PRO A 33 12.22 1.43 1.83
C PRO A 33 12.71 0.30 2.74
N HIS A 34 11.86 -0.71 2.92
CA HIS A 34 12.12 -1.89 3.76
C HIS A 34 11.36 -3.10 3.21
N HIS A 35 11.58 -4.26 3.80
CA HIS A 35 10.85 -5.49 3.47
C HIS A 35 10.63 -6.33 4.72
N HIS A 36 9.72 -7.30 4.62
CA HIS A 36 9.39 -8.23 5.70
C HIS A 36 9.68 -9.68 5.32
N ALA A 37 9.93 -10.53 6.31
CA ALA A 37 10.07 -11.97 6.10
C ALA A 37 8.73 -12.65 5.81
N ARG A 38 7.63 -12.04 6.26
CA ARG A 38 6.24 -12.47 6.05
C ARG A 38 5.55 -11.67 4.97
N ASP A 39 4.51 -12.21 4.41
CA ASP A 39 3.56 -11.45 3.60
C ASP A 39 2.90 -10.39 4.48
N GLN A 40 2.54 -9.27 3.90
CA GLN A 40 1.97 -8.16 4.64
C GLN A 40 0.67 -7.67 4.00
N LEU A 41 -0.38 -7.48 4.80
CA LEU A 41 -1.53 -6.68 4.42
C LEU A 41 -1.39 -5.29 5.08
N VAL A 42 -1.23 -4.25 4.27
CA VAL A 42 -1.16 -2.85 4.71
C VAL A 42 -2.55 -2.25 4.58
N TYR A 43 -3.15 -1.85 5.70
CA TYR A 43 -4.51 -1.33 5.79
C TYR A 43 -4.54 -0.07 6.68
N ALA A 44 -5.34 0.92 6.30
CA ALA A 44 -5.65 2.10 7.12
C ALA A 44 -7.11 2.09 7.54
N VAL A 45 -7.40 2.18 8.83
CA VAL A 45 -8.77 2.34 9.34
C VAL A 45 -9.27 3.75 9.07
N THR A 46 -8.38 4.74 9.16
CA THR A 46 -8.62 6.15 8.86
C THR A 46 -7.39 6.74 8.18
N GLY A 47 -7.59 7.80 7.41
CA GLY A 47 -6.55 8.48 6.66
C GLY A 47 -6.16 7.74 5.38
N VAL A 48 -5.14 8.21 4.69
CA VAL A 48 -4.69 7.67 3.41
C VAL A 48 -3.19 7.38 3.44
N MET A 49 -2.81 6.23 2.95
CA MET A 49 -1.41 5.85 2.74
C MET A 49 -1.09 5.79 1.26
N ARG A 50 0.13 6.16 0.90
CA ARG A 50 0.72 5.86 -0.41
C ARG A 50 1.77 4.79 -0.21
N VAL A 51 1.53 3.62 -0.77
CA VAL A 51 2.46 2.49 -0.76
C VAL A 51 3.19 2.46 -2.09
N ARG A 52 4.49 2.19 -2.06
CA ARG A 52 5.32 2.18 -3.26
C ARG A 52 6.32 1.04 -3.23
N THR A 53 6.48 0.39 -4.38
CA THR A 53 7.60 -0.52 -4.70
C THR A 53 8.48 0.09 -5.78
N ALA A 54 9.45 -0.67 -6.32
CA ALA A 54 10.26 -0.21 -7.45
C ALA A 54 9.40 0.02 -8.71
N ASP A 55 8.40 -0.83 -8.95
CA ASP A 55 7.64 -0.91 -10.20
C ASP A 55 6.29 -0.19 -10.14
N GLU A 56 5.74 -0.01 -8.95
CA GLU A 56 4.33 0.36 -8.77
C GLU A 56 4.13 1.29 -7.57
N ALA A 57 3.09 2.12 -7.65
CA ALA A 57 2.60 2.91 -6.52
C ALA A 57 1.07 2.79 -6.40
N TRP A 58 0.59 2.84 -5.16
CA TRP A 58 -0.84 2.75 -4.83
C TRP A 58 -1.22 3.82 -3.82
N ILE A 59 -2.46 4.32 -3.96
CA ILE A 59 -3.13 5.11 -2.94
C ILE A 59 -4.11 4.19 -2.22
N VAL A 60 -4.00 4.14 -0.89
CA VAL A 60 -4.70 3.18 -0.03
C VAL A 60 -5.60 3.94 0.95
N PRO A 61 -6.85 4.22 0.58
CA PRO A 61 -7.88 4.74 1.48
C PRO A 61 -8.47 3.63 2.36
N PRO A 62 -9.36 3.97 3.33
CA PRO A 62 -9.90 3.01 4.30
C PRO A 62 -10.76 1.86 3.76
N ASP A 63 -11.21 1.92 2.51
CA ASP A 63 -11.95 0.85 1.84
C ASP A 63 -11.05 -0.14 1.10
N ARG A 64 -9.71 0.03 1.20
CA ARG A 64 -8.72 -0.75 0.46
C ARG A 64 -7.53 -1.13 1.32
N ALA A 65 -6.86 -2.22 0.91
CA ALA A 65 -5.59 -2.65 1.48
C ALA A 65 -4.62 -3.02 0.35
N VAL A 66 -3.33 -2.93 0.61
CA VAL A 66 -2.31 -3.50 -0.28
C VAL A 66 -1.78 -4.77 0.37
N TYR A 67 -1.86 -5.86 -0.38
CA TYR A 67 -1.18 -7.10 -0.06
C TYR A 67 0.20 -7.11 -0.70
N LEU A 68 1.21 -7.32 0.11
CA LEU A 68 2.63 -7.36 -0.29
C LEU A 68 3.20 -8.73 0.06
N PRO A 69 3.57 -9.56 -0.93
CA PRO A 69 4.27 -10.81 -0.67
C PRO A 69 5.57 -10.58 0.11
N ALA A 70 5.99 -11.60 0.86
CA ALA A 70 7.24 -11.57 1.61
C ALA A 70 8.43 -11.10 0.76
N ARG A 71 9.34 -10.34 1.38
CA ARG A 71 10.53 -9.76 0.75
C ARG A 71 10.27 -8.70 -0.33
N THR A 72 9.03 -8.28 -0.56
CA THR A 72 8.73 -7.13 -1.41
C THR A 72 9.25 -5.86 -0.76
N VAL A 73 10.26 -5.23 -1.37
CA VAL A 73 10.79 -3.93 -0.90
C VAL A 73 9.74 -2.86 -1.18
N HIS A 74 9.35 -2.13 -0.14
CA HIS A 74 8.33 -1.09 -0.25
C HIS A 74 8.57 0.06 0.74
N SER A 75 8.00 1.21 0.42
CA SER A 75 7.96 2.40 1.29
C SER A 75 6.51 2.85 1.45
N ILE A 76 6.23 3.59 2.52
CA ILE A 76 4.88 4.10 2.79
C ILE A 76 4.98 5.59 3.16
N SER A 77 4.23 6.45 2.46
CA SER A 77 4.04 7.84 2.84
C SER A 77 2.64 8.09 3.37
N ILE A 78 2.56 8.88 4.42
CA ILE A 78 1.35 9.16 5.18
C ILE A 78 0.76 10.52 4.75
N ARG A 79 -0.55 10.55 4.50
CA ARG A 79 -1.32 11.76 4.21
C ARG A 79 -2.47 11.90 5.20
N GLY A 80 -2.45 13.01 5.94
CA GLY A 80 -3.34 13.20 7.07
C GLY A 80 -2.92 12.36 8.28
N GLN A 81 -3.81 12.24 9.26
CA GLN A 81 -3.62 11.33 10.38
C GLN A 81 -4.06 9.92 9.98
N VAL A 82 -3.19 8.93 10.14
CA VAL A 82 -3.46 7.53 9.75
C VAL A 82 -3.45 6.62 10.95
N GLU A 83 -4.51 5.83 11.07
CA GLU A 83 -4.61 4.68 11.96
C GLU A 83 -4.34 3.41 11.15
N MET A 84 -3.08 2.99 11.11
CA MET A 84 -2.68 1.79 10.37
C MET A 84 -2.94 0.52 11.18
N ARG A 85 -3.46 -0.47 10.50
CA ARG A 85 -3.53 -1.86 10.95
C ARG A 85 -2.82 -2.70 9.92
N THR A 86 -1.78 -3.39 10.33
CA THR A 86 -1.04 -4.26 9.42
C THR A 86 -1.08 -5.69 9.91
N LEU A 87 -1.22 -6.62 8.97
CA LEU A 87 -1.16 -8.05 9.24
C LEU A 87 0.11 -8.61 8.63
N TYR A 88 0.83 -9.40 9.41
CA TYR A 88 1.97 -10.20 8.97
C TYR A 88 1.51 -11.64 8.86
N ILE A 89 1.51 -12.18 7.65
CA ILE A 89 0.91 -13.46 7.30
C ILE A 89 2.03 -14.44 6.95
N SER A 90 2.00 -15.64 7.53
CA SER A 90 2.93 -16.69 7.16
C SER A 90 2.65 -17.15 5.74
N ARG A 91 3.67 -17.42 4.95
CA ARG A 91 3.53 -17.76 3.54
C ARG A 91 2.78 -19.08 3.31
N ASP A 92 2.83 -19.96 4.30
CA ASP A 92 2.14 -21.26 4.35
C ASP A 92 0.75 -21.20 5.00
N ALA A 93 0.26 -19.99 5.33
CA ALA A 93 -1.04 -19.82 5.97
C ALA A 93 -2.21 -20.15 5.04
N SER A 94 -2.06 -19.97 3.72
CA SER A 94 -3.04 -20.32 2.69
C SER A 94 -2.41 -20.26 1.30
N ASP A 95 -2.78 -21.19 0.42
CA ASP A 95 -2.32 -21.25 -0.97
C ASP A 95 -3.06 -20.24 -1.89
N ASP A 96 -4.19 -19.69 -1.44
CA ASP A 96 -5.06 -18.81 -2.23
C ASP A 96 -4.69 -17.32 -2.12
N LEU A 97 -3.66 -16.99 -1.36
CA LEU A 97 -3.22 -15.60 -1.15
C LEU A 97 -2.51 -15.03 -2.39
N PRO A 98 -2.55 -13.70 -2.61
CA PRO A 98 -1.86 -13.09 -3.74
C PRO A 98 -0.35 -13.38 -3.75
N VAL A 99 0.20 -13.72 -4.91
CA VAL A 99 1.65 -13.98 -5.09
C VAL A 99 2.42 -12.75 -5.63
N THR A 100 1.69 -11.70 -5.98
CA THR A 100 2.25 -10.40 -6.40
C THR A 100 1.62 -9.27 -5.59
N PRO A 101 2.26 -8.09 -5.50
CA PRO A 101 1.65 -6.92 -4.89
C PRO A 101 0.27 -6.65 -5.49
N THR A 102 -0.74 -6.51 -4.65
CA THR A 102 -2.14 -6.46 -5.11
C THR A 102 -2.97 -5.54 -4.21
N VAL A 103 -3.76 -4.66 -4.83
CA VAL A 103 -4.78 -3.89 -4.09
C VAL A 103 -6.03 -4.75 -3.93
N LEU A 104 -6.53 -4.80 -2.71
CA LEU A 104 -7.73 -5.55 -2.34
C LEU A 104 -8.82 -4.58 -1.85
N GLU A 105 -10.05 -4.85 -2.22
CA GLU A 105 -11.21 -4.23 -1.58
C GLU A 105 -11.37 -4.80 -0.17
N VAL A 106 -11.58 -3.92 0.82
CA VAL A 106 -11.79 -4.31 2.22
C VAL A 106 -13.28 -4.34 2.51
N SER A 107 -13.84 -5.54 2.61
CA SER A 107 -15.24 -5.72 3.03
C SER A 107 -15.46 -5.24 4.47
N ALA A 108 -16.69 -4.89 4.81
CA ALA A 108 -17.03 -4.54 6.19
C ALA A 108 -16.66 -5.67 7.19
N LEU A 109 -16.83 -6.93 6.77
CA LEU A 109 -16.41 -8.08 7.58
C LEU A 109 -14.90 -8.12 7.77
N LEU A 110 -14.11 -8.01 6.70
CA LEU A 110 -12.64 -8.01 6.79
C LEU A 110 -12.16 -6.88 7.70
N ARG A 111 -12.74 -5.69 7.58
CA ARG A 111 -12.42 -4.54 8.45
C ARG A 111 -12.61 -4.89 9.93
N GLU A 112 -13.78 -5.40 10.30
CA GLU A 112 -14.08 -5.72 11.71
C GLU A 112 -13.22 -6.89 12.23
N LEU A 113 -12.91 -7.87 11.39
CA LEU A 113 -12.00 -8.96 11.74
C LEU A 113 -10.57 -8.45 12.00
N VAL A 114 -10.07 -7.53 11.17
CA VAL A 114 -8.74 -6.91 11.37
C VAL A 114 -8.71 -6.11 12.67
N LEU A 115 -9.77 -5.35 12.97
CA LEU A 115 -9.90 -4.62 14.24
C LEU A 115 -9.95 -5.56 15.43
N ALA A 116 -10.70 -6.66 15.33
CA ALA A 116 -10.76 -7.66 16.38
C ALA A 116 -9.39 -8.34 16.59
N MET A 117 -8.67 -8.65 15.50
CA MET A 117 -7.39 -9.35 15.58
C MET A 117 -6.30 -8.52 16.27
N VAL A 118 -6.27 -7.20 16.08
CA VAL A 118 -5.31 -6.33 16.79
C VAL A 118 -5.56 -6.27 18.29
N GLU A 119 -6.72 -6.69 18.78
CA GLU A 119 -7.02 -6.78 20.21
C GLU A 119 -6.60 -8.14 20.81
N GLU A 120 -6.35 -9.16 20.01
CA GLU A 120 -5.93 -10.48 20.47
C GLU A 120 -4.43 -10.53 20.84
N PRO A 121 -4.00 -11.39 21.77
CA PRO A 121 -2.59 -11.62 22.04
C PRO A 121 -1.82 -12.01 20.77
N VAL A 122 -0.56 -11.60 20.65
CA VAL A 122 0.28 -12.00 19.49
C VAL A 122 0.45 -13.53 19.44
N ILE A 123 0.62 -14.16 20.59
CA ILE A 123 0.62 -15.62 20.74
C ILE A 123 -0.77 -16.04 21.24
N TYR A 124 -1.70 -16.14 20.32
CA TYR A 124 -3.09 -16.53 20.60
C TYR A 124 -3.28 -18.07 20.57
N ASP A 125 -4.38 -18.53 21.17
CA ASP A 125 -4.85 -19.90 21.01
C ASP A 125 -5.48 -20.10 19.62
N GLU A 126 -4.87 -20.96 18.81
CA GLU A 126 -5.33 -21.24 17.44
C GLU A 126 -6.67 -21.99 17.40
N ARG A 127 -7.04 -22.69 18.47
CA ARG A 127 -8.33 -23.37 18.59
C ARG A 127 -9.42 -22.49 19.20
N GLY A 128 -9.03 -21.32 19.72
CA GLY A 128 -9.92 -20.36 20.35
C GLY A 128 -10.47 -19.32 19.36
N ARG A 129 -11.07 -18.27 19.94
CA ARG A 129 -11.65 -17.15 19.18
C ARG A 129 -10.67 -16.50 18.23
N ALA A 130 -9.45 -16.26 18.67
CA ALA A 130 -8.43 -15.58 17.85
C ALA A 130 -8.00 -16.43 16.64
N GLY A 131 -7.94 -17.75 16.79
CA GLY A 131 -7.69 -18.66 15.65
C GLY A 131 -8.83 -18.64 14.64
N ALA A 132 -10.09 -18.59 15.10
CA ALA A 132 -11.25 -18.45 14.21
C ALA A 132 -11.23 -17.10 13.46
N VAL A 133 -10.88 -16.00 14.14
CA VAL A 133 -10.71 -14.67 13.51
C VAL A 133 -9.60 -14.70 12.48
N ALA A 134 -8.45 -15.29 12.79
CA ALA A 134 -7.34 -15.43 11.85
C ALA A 134 -7.73 -16.22 10.59
N PHE A 135 -8.43 -17.35 10.76
CA PHE A 135 -8.93 -18.15 9.65
C PHE A 135 -9.88 -17.34 8.75
N LEU A 136 -10.84 -16.62 9.33
CA LEU A 136 -11.76 -15.79 8.57
C LEU A 136 -11.06 -14.64 7.85
N ILE A 137 -10.05 -14.01 8.44
CA ILE A 137 -9.24 -12.99 7.77
C ILE A 137 -8.58 -13.57 6.51
N LEU A 138 -7.94 -14.73 6.61
CA LEU A 138 -7.29 -15.37 5.46
C LEU A 138 -8.30 -15.69 4.36
N ALA A 139 -9.47 -16.23 4.72
CA ALA A 139 -10.55 -16.51 3.79
C ALA A 139 -11.09 -15.23 3.12
N GLU A 140 -11.26 -14.12 3.86
CA GLU A 140 -11.69 -12.83 3.31
C GLU A 140 -10.63 -12.23 2.37
N ILE A 141 -9.34 -12.33 2.70
CA ILE A 141 -8.25 -11.87 1.82
C ILE A 141 -8.23 -12.69 0.52
N ALA A 142 -8.36 -14.00 0.60
CA ALA A 142 -8.35 -14.90 -0.56
C ALA A 142 -9.48 -14.57 -1.55
N ARG A 143 -10.68 -14.26 -1.06
CA ARG A 143 -11.87 -13.94 -1.87
C ARG A 143 -12.04 -12.47 -2.22
N ALA A 144 -11.24 -11.58 -1.63
CA ALA A 144 -11.36 -10.14 -1.84
C ALA A 144 -11.23 -9.76 -3.32
N GLN A 145 -12.02 -8.78 -3.76
CA GLN A 145 -11.92 -8.26 -5.10
C GLN A 145 -10.55 -7.59 -5.29
N ARG A 146 -9.82 -8.04 -6.30
CA ARG A 146 -8.54 -7.45 -6.71
C ARG A 146 -8.82 -6.25 -7.61
N LEU A 147 -8.23 -5.10 -7.25
CA LEU A 147 -8.47 -3.83 -7.94
C LEU A 147 -7.26 -3.45 -8.80
N SER A 148 -7.50 -3.10 -10.05
CA SER A 148 -6.46 -2.62 -10.98
C SER A 148 -6.13 -1.13 -10.76
N LEU A 149 -5.81 -0.77 -9.51
CA LEU A 149 -5.54 0.61 -9.10
C LEU A 149 -4.04 0.84 -8.92
N VAL A 150 -3.29 0.56 -9.97
CA VAL A 150 -1.83 0.66 -9.98
C VAL A 150 -1.40 1.92 -10.72
N ILE A 151 -0.46 2.67 -10.17
CA ILE A 151 0.31 3.70 -10.87
C ILE A 151 1.66 3.07 -11.21
N PRO A 152 1.91 2.69 -12.49
CA PRO A 152 3.18 2.08 -12.85
C PRO A 152 4.32 3.10 -12.72
N MET A 153 5.47 2.64 -12.20
CA MET A 153 6.65 3.45 -11.96
C MET A 153 7.80 3.03 -12.89
N PRO A 154 8.53 3.99 -13.46
CA PRO A 154 9.62 3.69 -14.38
C PRO A 154 10.92 3.36 -13.64
N HIS A 155 11.82 2.63 -14.33
CA HIS A 155 13.19 2.37 -13.85
C HIS A 155 14.19 3.42 -14.32
N ASP A 156 13.99 4.04 -15.51
CA ASP A 156 14.87 5.09 -16.00
C ASP A 156 14.87 6.29 -15.03
N PRO A 157 16.04 6.67 -14.46
CA PRO A 157 16.10 7.69 -13.42
C PRO A 157 15.64 9.08 -13.89
N ARG A 158 15.69 9.36 -15.20
CA ARG A 158 15.20 10.61 -15.79
C ARG A 158 13.69 10.68 -15.73
N LEU A 159 13.03 9.61 -16.15
CA LEU A 159 11.56 9.51 -16.11
C LEU A 159 11.07 9.40 -14.65
N LEU A 160 11.81 8.68 -13.82
CA LEU A 160 11.49 8.52 -12.40
C LEU A 160 11.43 9.86 -11.65
N ARG A 161 12.32 10.81 -11.97
CA ARG A 161 12.27 12.17 -11.40
C ARG A 161 10.97 12.89 -11.76
N VAL A 162 10.53 12.80 -13.01
CA VAL A 162 9.27 13.40 -13.46
C VAL A 162 8.06 12.76 -12.77
N CYS A 163 8.03 11.43 -12.73
CA CYS A 163 6.94 10.69 -12.07
C CYS A 163 6.86 11.01 -10.57
N ASN A 164 8.00 11.09 -9.87
CA ASN A 164 8.04 11.47 -8.46
C ASN A 164 7.53 12.90 -8.22
N ALA A 165 7.93 13.85 -9.05
CA ALA A 165 7.47 15.23 -8.93
C ALA A 165 5.95 15.34 -9.15
N LEU A 166 5.41 14.59 -10.11
CA LEU A 166 3.96 14.55 -10.37
C LEU A 166 3.16 13.81 -9.28
N LEU A 167 3.75 12.81 -8.64
CA LEU A 167 3.15 12.16 -7.46
C LEU A 167 3.14 13.12 -6.25
N ALA A 168 4.17 13.96 -6.10
CA ALA A 168 4.23 14.96 -5.05
C ALA A 168 3.23 16.12 -5.29
N ASP A 169 3.06 16.54 -6.55
CA ASP A 169 2.09 17.57 -6.97
C ASP A 169 1.21 17.08 -8.14
N PRO A 170 0.15 16.30 -7.88
CA PRO A 170 -0.78 15.81 -8.89
C PRO A 170 -1.57 16.91 -9.62
N ALA A 171 -1.68 18.10 -9.00
CA ALA A 171 -2.36 19.24 -9.57
C ALA A 171 -1.51 19.99 -10.63
N SER A 172 -0.22 19.71 -10.70
CA SER A 172 0.70 20.34 -11.65
C SER A 172 0.14 20.36 -13.07
N ARG A 173 0.17 21.55 -13.70
CA ARG A 173 -0.27 21.76 -15.09
C ARG A 173 0.88 21.78 -16.09
N LEU A 174 2.10 21.54 -15.64
CA LEU A 174 3.29 21.53 -16.48
C LEU A 174 3.14 20.53 -17.64
N THR A 175 3.58 20.94 -18.81
CA THR A 175 3.65 20.10 -20.01
C THR A 175 4.89 19.21 -19.95
N LEU A 176 5.01 18.24 -20.86
CA LEU A 176 6.20 17.40 -20.92
C LEU A 176 7.47 18.21 -21.19
N ASP A 177 7.37 19.28 -21.98
CA ASP A 177 8.49 20.18 -22.28
C ASP A 177 9.00 20.92 -21.02
N SER A 178 8.10 21.22 -20.09
CA SER A 178 8.47 21.87 -18.81
C SER A 178 9.29 20.98 -17.87
N TRP A 179 9.32 19.67 -18.13
CA TRP A 179 10.06 18.70 -17.31
C TRP A 179 11.46 18.39 -17.83
N VAL A 180 11.87 18.97 -18.97
CA VAL A 180 13.17 18.72 -19.64
C VAL A 180 14.34 18.94 -18.68
N ASP A 181 14.37 20.07 -17.98
CA ASP A 181 15.46 20.41 -17.06
C ASP A 181 15.47 19.49 -15.83
N THR A 182 14.31 19.24 -15.22
CA THR A 182 14.18 18.32 -14.08
C THR A 182 14.60 16.91 -14.42
N ALA A 183 14.24 16.46 -15.62
CA ALA A 183 14.56 15.13 -16.11
C ALA A 183 16.03 15.00 -16.56
N GLY A 184 16.63 16.08 -17.08
CA GLY A 184 17.90 16.01 -17.80
C GLY A 184 17.76 15.24 -19.13
N ALA A 185 16.62 15.39 -19.82
CA ALA A 185 16.32 14.69 -21.06
C ALA A 185 15.31 15.49 -21.90
N SER A 186 15.39 15.42 -23.23
CA SER A 186 14.44 16.09 -24.12
C SER A 186 13.01 15.53 -23.95
N SER A 187 12.00 16.35 -24.24
CA SER A 187 10.58 15.94 -24.22
C SER A 187 10.32 14.74 -25.14
N ARG A 188 10.99 14.65 -26.30
CA ARG A 188 10.94 13.49 -27.19
C ARG A 188 11.47 12.21 -26.49
N THR A 189 12.56 12.32 -25.76
CA THR A 189 13.13 11.19 -25.00
C THR A 189 12.16 10.76 -23.90
N LEU A 190 11.61 11.72 -23.14
CA LEU A 190 10.64 11.45 -22.09
C LEU A 190 9.38 10.79 -22.64
N ALA A 191 8.82 11.30 -23.76
CA ALA A 191 7.65 10.67 -24.39
C ALA A 191 7.92 9.22 -24.77
N ARG A 192 9.10 8.92 -25.38
CA ARG A 192 9.49 7.56 -25.72
C ARG A 192 9.64 6.67 -24.48
N LEU A 193 10.19 7.19 -23.38
CA LEU A 193 10.33 6.45 -22.13
C LEU A 193 8.96 6.13 -21.50
N PHE A 194 8.00 7.07 -21.53
CA PHE A 194 6.62 6.78 -21.08
C PHE A 194 6.02 5.59 -21.84
N GLU A 195 6.15 5.57 -23.16
CA GLU A 195 5.63 4.47 -23.98
C GLU A 195 6.40 3.16 -23.77
N SER A 196 7.74 3.21 -23.73
CA SER A 196 8.56 1.99 -23.68
C SER A 196 8.59 1.32 -22.31
N GLU A 197 8.56 2.09 -21.21
CA GLU A 197 8.62 1.53 -19.85
C GLU A 197 7.26 1.36 -19.20
N LEU A 198 6.32 2.29 -19.47
CA LEU A 198 5.03 2.31 -18.79
C LEU A 198 3.86 1.91 -19.69
N GLY A 199 4.11 1.69 -20.98
CA GLY A 199 3.09 1.30 -21.97
C GLY A 199 2.01 2.35 -22.20
N MET A 200 2.29 3.64 -21.88
CA MET A 200 1.30 4.71 -21.97
C MET A 200 1.92 6.08 -22.19
N SER A 201 1.14 7.03 -22.70
CA SER A 201 1.59 8.41 -22.85
C SER A 201 1.70 9.16 -21.51
N PHE A 202 2.49 10.24 -21.49
CA PHE A 202 2.55 11.19 -20.36
C PHE A 202 1.16 11.67 -19.92
N ALA A 203 0.28 11.99 -20.87
CA ALA A 203 -1.06 12.48 -20.58
C ALA A 203 -1.90 11.40 -19.86
N ALA A 204 -1.85 10.15 -20.34
CA ALA A 204 -2.56 9.03 -19.75
C ALA A 204 -2.02 8.71 -18.34
N TRP A 205 -0.71 8.70 -18.16
CA TRP A 205 -0.10 8.47 -16.85
C TRP A 205 -0.47 9.57 -15.85
N ARG A 206 -0.37 10.84 -16.25
CA ARG A 206 -0.78 11.98 -15.42
C ARG A 206 -2.27 11.94 -15.06
N GLN A 207 -3.14 11.54 -15.99
CA GLN A 207 -4.57 11.36 -15.71
C GLN A 207 -4.80 10.28 -14.66
N ARG A 208 -4.07 9.17 -14.73
CA ARG A 208 -4.13 8.09 -13.73
C ARG A 208 -3.74 8.60 -12.35
N VAL A 209 -2.63 9.34 -12.22
CA VAL A 209 -2.21 9.96 -10.95
C VAL A 209 -3.28 10.90 -10.41
N ARG A 210 -3.87 11.75 -11.25
CA ARG A 210 -4.93 12.67 -10.84
C ARG A 210 -6.19 11.95 -10.39
N PHE A 211 -6.58 10.88 -11.07
CA PHE A 211 -7.70 10.05 -10.66
C PHE A 211 -7.49 9.45 -9.27
N HIS A 212 -6.32 8.88 -9.02
CA HIS A 212 -5.98 8.33 -7.70
C HIS A 212 -5.96 9.41 -6.61
N ASN A 213 -5.43 10.59 -6.92
CA ASN A 213 -5.41 11.71 -5.98
C ASN A 213 -6.83 12.26 -5.69
N ALA A 214 -7.73 12.25 -6.68
CA ALA A 214 -9.12 12.64 -6.47
C ALA A 214 -9.84 11.67 -5.53
N LEU A 215 -9.60 10.37 -5.66
CA LEU A 215 -10.11 9.36 -4.72
C LEU A 215 -9.60 9.62 -3.30
N GLU A 216 -8.29 9.93 -3.14
CA GLU A 216 -7.68 10.31 -1.87
C GLU A 216 -8.38 11.52 -1.24
N ALA A 217 -8.61 12.57 -2.02
CA ALA A 217 -9.25 13.81 -1.54
C ALA A 217 -10.71 13.58 -1.07
N ILE A 218 -11.46 12.73 -1.77
CA ILE A 218 -12.84 12.36 -1.38
C ILE A 218 -12.84 11.63 -0.04
N GLU A 219 -11.93 10.69 0.16
CA GLU A 219 -11.87 9.91 1.41
C GLU A 219 -11.39 10.76 2.60
N ILE A 220 -10.41 11.64 2.41
CA ILE A 220 -9.99 12.60 3.46
C ILE A 220 -11.15 13.55 3.81
N GLY A 221 -11.88 14.05 2.81
CA GLY A 221 -13.05 14.92 3.03
C GLY A 221 -14.23 14.24 3.73
N ARG A 222 -14.36 12.90 3.64
CA ARG A 222 -15.36 12.12 4.38
C ARG A 222 -14.98 11.84 5.83
N ALA A 223 -13.68 11.91 6.13
CA ALA A 223 -13.14 11.64 7.47
C ALA A 223 -13.06 12.89 8.35
N SER A 224 -13.31 14.09 7.80
CA SER A 224 -13.33 15.39 8.47
C SER A 224 -14.73 15.79 8.86
#